data_bc8a8279f966102eae6d860f6b85652e
#
_entry.id   bc8a8279f966102eae6d860f6b85652e
#
_cell.length_a   1.000
_cell.length_b   1.000
_cell.length_c   1.000
_cell.angle_alpha   90.00
_cell.angle_beta   90.00
_cell.angle_gamma   90.00
#
_symmetry.space_group_name_H-M   'P 1'
#
loop_
_entity.id
_entity.type
_entity.pdbx_description
1 polymer ?
#
loop_
_entity_poly.entity_id
_entity_poly.type
_entity_poly.pdbx_seq_one_letter_code
_entity_poly.pdbx_strand_id
1 'polypeptide(L)'
;MRRSIGSVLATALVLVGAPLLLLGVSGCGDSDEPAAASQSEFTARGRYGVATRDFVFVDTTRPTQPNGSYAGAPERTLPARVWYPTSPAADRQGTPVRNGGAAASTESVASDGPFPIIGYAHGFLSSRIEAADLKVHLASHGYVVIAPDFPLSNGTAPGGPTFGDLGNQPADLAFVMDAVAAMDGENADLARAVDSSRRGIMGLSLGGGTTLIGAFHPVLHLDRIQAAVASAPVACFFGAAFYAHALPTVLLAGSADELVPLATGPGRAFEFAPPPVILVNLLGGNHLGFTGLDLPGDENSDEIGCKAVAAAIANGDAGIDQLTRKLTENASPDVVDPSSCNRGVCEQRFLQTMGGARQLELAGVAALAHFEAVLRGRADAARFLTEAFAANNPEVEVSVKP
;
A
#
# COMPACT_ATOMS: atom_id res chain seq x y z
N MET A 1 -36.70 41.13 52.20
CA MET A 1 -38.14 41.44 52.09
C MET A 1 -38.77 40.30 51.27
N ARG A 2 -39.51 39.48 52.02
CA ARG A 2 -40.95 39.14 51.99
C ARG A 2 -41.42 38.64 50.61
N ARG A 3 -41.65 37.30 50.54
CA ARG A 3 -42.98 36.58 50.58
C ARG A 3 -43.70 36.66 49.20
N SER A 4 -44.20 35.53 48.61
CA SER A 4 -45.28 34.69 49.10
C SER A 4 -45.47 33.46 48.18
N ILE A 5 -45.65 32.38 48.69
CA ILE A 5 -46.43 31.14 48.67
C ILE A 5 -47.75 31.30 47.87
N GLY A 6 -48.04 30.41 47.00
CA GLY A 6 -49.34 30.18 46.35
C GLY A 6 -49.54 28.72 45.97
N SER A 7 -50.18 27.97 46.82
CA SER A 7 -50.63 26.60 46.65
C SER A 7 -52.10 26.61 46.18
N VAL A 8 -52.46 25.82 45.14
CA VAL A 8 -53.86 25.42 44.89
C VAL A 8 -53.97 24.10 44.20
N LEU A 9 -54.53 23.18 44.93
CA LEU A 9 -55.46 22.07 44.66
C LEU A 9 -55.33 21.18 43.42
N ALA A 10 -55.31 19.91 43.79
CA ALA A 10 -55.54 18.72 42.98
C ALA A 10 -57.01 18.60 42.54
N THR A 11 -57.25 18.16 41.34
CA THR A 11 -58.51 17.54 40.95
C THR A 11 -58.21 16.26 40.19
N ALA A 12 -58.54 15.13 40.81
CA ALA A 12 -58.46 13.81 40.23
C ALA A 12 -59.63 13.59 39.27
N LEU A 13 -59.29 13.21 38.04
CA LEU A 13 -60.27 12.68 37.09
C LEU A 13 -59.88 11.21 36.77
N VAL A 14 -60.74 10.30 37.26
CA VAL A 14 -60.68 8.89 36.96
C VAL A 14 -61.32 8.67 35.60
N LEU A 15 -60.56 8.21 34.61
CA LEU A 15 -61.08 7.71 33.35
C LEU A 15 -60.67 6.24 33.19
N VAL A 16 -61.70 5.40 33.11
CA VAL A 16 -61.65 3.98 32.90
C VAL A 16 -61.10 3.72 31.48
N GLY A 17 -59.97 3.09 31.39
CA GLY A 17 -59.32 2.72 30.12
C GLY A 17 -59.68 1.34 29.66
N ALA A 18 -60.07 1.21 28.42
CA ALA A 18 -60.17 -0.06 27.70
C ALA A 18 -58.77 -0.48 27.24
N PRO A 19 -58.42 -1.78 27.20
CA PRO A 19 -57.10 -2.19 26.72
C PRO A 19 -57.07 -2.17 25.19
N LEU A 20 -56.23 -1.26 24.64
CA LEU A 20 -55.86 -1.28 23.24
C LEU A 20 -54.81 -2.37 23.04
N LEU A 21 -55.17 -3.45 22.37
CA LEU A 21 -54.22 -4.45 21.84
C LEU A 21 -53.34 -3.78 20.79
N LEU A 22 -52.12 -3.39 21.19
CA LEU A 22 -51.04 -3.05 20.28
C LEU A 22 -50.54 -4.38 19.68
N LEU A 23 -50.99 -4.69 18.46
CA LEU A 23 -50.27 -5.64 17.59
C LEU A 23 -48.93 -5.02 17.26
N GLY A 24 -47.90 -5.48 17.95
CA GLY A 24 -46.51 -5.18 17.63
C GLY A 24 -46.17 -5.80 16.27
N VAL A 25 -46.16 -4.99 15.24
CA VAL A 25 -45.45 -5.33 13.99
C VAL A 25 -43.98 -5.24 14.31
N SER A 26 -43.38 -6.37 14.67
CA SER A 26 -41.94 -6.55 14.62
C SER A 26 -41.51 -6.47 13.15
N GLY A 27 -41.25 -5.29 12.67
CA GLY A 27 -40.51 -5.09 11.44
C GLY A 27 -39.06 -5.55 11.72
N CYS A 28 -38.76 -6.82 11.42
CA CYS A 28 -37.38 -7.21 11.12
C CYS A 28 -37.00 -6.45 9.85
N GLY A 29 -36.38 -5.28 10.02
CA GLY A 29 -35.57 -4.72 8.98
C GLY A 29 -34.31 -5.56 8.92
N ASP A 30 -34.33 -6.63 8.11
CA ASP A 30 -33.09 -7.21 7.61
C ASP A 30 -32.42 -6.11 6.79
N SER A 31 -31.37 -5.52 7.36
CA SER A 31 -30.42 -4.76 6.56
C SER A 31 -29.75 -5.81 5.67
N ASP A 32 -30.08 -5.83 4.37
CA ASP A 32 -29.47 -6.68 3.33
C ASP A 32 -27.98 -6.32 3.09
N GLU A 33 -27.30 -5.82 4.10
CA GLU A 33 -25.86 -5.61 3.99
C GLU A 33 -25.12 -6.94 4.15
N PRO A 34 -24.27 -7.31 3.15
CA PRO A 34 -23.51 -8.55 3.24
C PRO A 34 -22.63 -8.56 4.49
N ALA A 35 -22.56 -9.67 5.21
CA ALA A 35 -21.67 -9.82 6.36
C ALA A 35 -20.21 -9.58 5.93
N ALA A 36 -19.35 -9.17 6.87
CA ALA A 36 -17.91 -9.03 6.59
C ALA A 36 -17.33 -10.40 6.20
N ALA A 37 -16.37 -10.40 5.28
CA ALA A 37 -15.64 -11.62 4.90
C ALA A 37 -14.82 -12.16 6.08
N SER A 38 -14.45 -13.45 6.02
CA SER A 38 -13.70 -14.07 7.10
C SER A 38 -12.20 -13.73 7.02
N GLN A 39 -11.53 -13.61 8.16
CA GLN A 39 -10.08 -13.44 8.24
C GLN A 39 -9.32 -14.50 7.44
N SER A 40 -9.74 -15.76 7.52
CA SER A 40 -9.07 -16.88 6.86
C SER A 40 -9.04 -16.74 5.34
N GLU A 41 -10.01 -16.05 4.75
CA GLU A 41 -10.06 -15.82 3.31
C GLU A 41 -8.89 -14.94 2.84
N PHE A 42 -8.52 -13.94 3.63
CA PHE A 42 -7.43 -13.03 3.29
C PHE A 42 -6.05 -13.49 3.77
N THR A 43 -6.00 -14.37 4.78
CA THR A 43 -4.75 -14.92 5.31
C THR A 43 -4.27 -16.13 4.51
N ALA A 44 -5.19 -17.01 4.11
CA ALA A 44 -4.85 -18.20 3.34
C ALA A 44 -4.34 -17.83 1.93
N ARG A 45 -3.51 -18.70 1.36
CA ARG A 45 -3.19 -18.60 -0.06
C ARG A 45 -4.44 -18.75 -0.92
N GLY A 46 -4.52 -17.96 -1.98
CA GLY A 46 -5.57 -18.06 -2.96
C GLY A 46 -5.50 -19.39 -3.76
N ARG A 47 -6.48 -19.59 -4.63
CA ARG A 47 -6.66 -20.84 -5.38
C ARG A 47 -5.66 -21.07 -6.52
N TYR A 48 -4.92 -20.03 -6.93
CA TYR A 48 -3.99 -20.12 -8.06
C TYR A 48 -2.61 -20.57 -7.64
N GLY A 49 -1.96 -21.36 -8.49
CA GLY A 49 -0.52 -21.44 -8.53
C GLY A 49 0.06 -20.07 -8.94
N VAL A 50 1.34 -19.84 -8.67
CA VAL A 50 2.00 -18.57 -9.02
C VAL A 50 3.30 -18.86 -9.75
N ALA A 51 3.48 -18.20 -10.89
CA ALA A 51 4.72 -18.21 -11.65
C ALA A 51 5.25 -16.79 -11.85
N THR A 52 6.51 -16.69 -12.31
CA THR A 52 7.14 -15.41 -12.61
C THR A 52 7.81 -15.41 -13.97
N ARG A 53 7.84 -14.22 -14.60
CA ARG A 53 8.68 -13.94 -15.77
C ARG A 53 9.46 -12.66 -15.54
N ASP A 54 10.73 -12.64 -15.95
CA ASP A 54 11.56 -11.44 -15.92
C ASP A 54 11.62 -10.79 -17.29
N PHE A 55 11.57 -9.45 -17.30
CA PHE A 55 11.63 -8.63 -18.51
C PHE A 55 12.59 -7.46 -18.31
N VAL A 56 13.03 -6.88 -19.43
CA VAL A 56 13.69 -5.58 -19.44
C VAL A 56 12.87 -4.68 -20.35
N PHE A 57 12.20 -3.70 -19.76
CA PHE A 57 11.46 -2.68 -20.49
C PHE A 57 12.35 -1.46 -20.71
N VAL A 58 12.22 -0.80 -21.87
CA VAL A 58 12.98 0.40 -22.20
C VAL A 58 12.00 1.50 -22.61
N ASP A 59 11.92 2.54 -21.80
CA ASP A 59 11.16 3.74 -22.12
C ASP A 59 12.07 4.74 -22.84
N THR A 60 11.96 4.78 -24.14
CA THR A 60 12.74 5.68 -25.00
C THR A 60 12.22 7.11 -25.03
N THR A 61 11.11 7.39 -24.35
CA THR A 61 10.47 8.73 -24.33
C THR A 61 10.96 9.59 -23.18
N ARG A 62 11.57 8.99 -22.14
CA ARG A 62 12.04 9.68 -20.94
C ARG A 62 13.51 9.33 -20.65
N PRO A 63 14.37 10.33 -20.36
CA PRO A 63 15.76 10.08 -20.00
C PRO A 63 15.91 9.54 -18.58
N THR A 64 16.99 8.80 -18.32
CA THR A 64 17.53 8.61 -16.96
C THR A 64 18.47 9.77 -16.66
N GLN A 65 18.19 10.49 -15.57
CA GLN A 65 18.95 11.70 -15.20
C GLN A 65 20.39 11.36 -14.79
N PRO A 66 21.33 12.32 -14.91
CA PRO A 66 22.66 12.17 -14.30
C PRO A 66 22.55 11.96 -12.79
N ASN A 67 23.49 11.15 -12.22
CA ASN A 67 23.51 10.83 -10.81
C ASN A 67 24.97 10.56 -10.35
N GLY A 68 25.52 11.36 -9.49
CA GLY A 68 26.92 11.24 -9.07
C GLY A 68 27.89 11.22 -10.27
N SER A 69 28.65 10.14 -10.42
CA SER A 69 29.55 9.92 -11.56
C SER A 69 28.85 9.38 -12.83
N TYR A 70 27.58 9.04 -12.75
CA TYR A 70 26.80 8.55 -13.90
C TYR A 70 26.29 9.72 -14.72
N ALA A 71 26.61 9.73 -16.03
CA ALA A 71 26.24 10.82 -16.93
C ALA A 71 24.73 10.84 -17.34
N GLY A 72 23.97 9.85 -16.91
CA GLY A 72 22.58 9.64 -17.36
C GLY A 72 22.51 8.81 -18.65
N ALA A 73 21.27 8.58 -19.12
CA ALA A 73 21.00 7.91 -20.38
C ALA A 73 19.83 8.58 -21.11
N PRO A 74 19.74 8.47 -22.47
CA PRO A 74 18.64 9.06 -23.23
C PRO A 74 17.30 8.34 -22.99
N GLU A 75 17.32 7.19 -22.35
CA GLU A 75 16.16 6.32 -22.10
C GLU A 75 16.15 5.82 -20.65
N ARG A 76 15.03 5.22 -20.22
CA ARG A 76 14.89 4.58 -18.90
C ARG A 76 14.80 3.07 -19.10
N THR A 77 15.81 2.37 -18.62
CA THR A 77 15.83 0.89 -18.63
C THR A 77 15.30 0.38 -17.31
N LEU A 78 14.26 -0.46 -17.38
CA LEU A 78 13.47 -0.96 -16.24
C LEU A 78 13.46 -2.50 -16.25
N PRO A 79 14.48 -3.15 -15.65
CA PRO A 79 14.38 -4.58 -15.37
C PRO A 79 13.18 -4.83 -14.44
N ALA A 80 12.30 -5.74 -14.80
CA ALA A 80 11.07 -5.97 -14.05
C ALA A 80 10.77 -7.47 -13.93
N ARG A 81 10.06 -7.82 -12.85
CA ARG A 81 9.49 -9.16 -12.66
C ARG A 81 7.98 -9.07 -12.59
N VAL A 82 7.33 -10.01 -13.27
CA VAL A 82 5.88 -10.19 -13.24
C VAL A 82 5.56 -11.47 -12.50
N TRP A 83 4.71 -11.40 -11.47
CA TRP A 83 4.08 -12.54 -10.82
C TRP A 83 2.68 -12.67 -11.41
N TYR A 84 2.29 -13.88 -11.79
CA TYR A 84 1.01 -14.10 -12.42
C TYR A 84 0.36 -15.41 -11.98
N PRO A 85 -1.00 -15.47 -11.97
CA PRO A 85 -1.74 -16.68 -11.67
C PRO A 85 -1.48 -17.76 -12.71
N THR A 86 -1.25 -18.99 -12.25
CA THR A 86 -1.27 -20.19 -13.07
C THR A 86 -2.47 -21.05 -12.71
N SER A 87 -2.73 -22.11 -13.48
CA SER A 87 -3.83 -23.03 -13.18
C SER A 87 -3.79 -23.47 -11.71
N PRO A 88 -4.96 -23.71 -11.07
CA PRO A 88 -4.99 -24.16 -9.69
C PRO A 88 -4.10 -25.38 -9.51
N ALA A 89 -3.15 -25.30 -8.59
CA ALA A 89 -2.35 -26.45 -8.23
C ALA A 89 -3.24 -27.43 -7.43
N ALA A 90 -3.66 -28.52 -8.04
CA ALA A 90 -4.55 -29.51 -7.43
C ALA A 90 -4.02 -30.11 -6.11
N ASP A 91 -2.74 -29.90 -5.77
CA ASP A 91 -2.08 -30.53 -4.64
C ASP A 91 -1.23 -29.61 -3.75
N ARG A 92 -1.36 -28.27 -3.85
CA ARG A 92 -0.51 -27.35 -3.06
C ARG A 92 -1.25 -26.59 -1.93
N GLN A 93 -2.22 -27.22 -1.31
CA GLN A 93 -2.70 -26.72 -0.02
C GLN A 93 -1.63 -26.96 1.04
N GLY A 94 -0.97 -25.92 1.48
CA GLY A 94 -0.23 -25.91 2.75
C GLY A 94 1.30 -25.82 2.72
N THR A 95 1.96 -25.56 1.60
CA THR A 95 3.40 -25.32 1.66
C THR A 95 3.67 -23.80 1.59
N PRO A 96 4.13 -23.18 2.69
CA PRO A 96 4.63 -21.79 2.62
C PRO A 96 5.81 -21.77 1.65
N VAL A 97 5.76 -20.95 0.61
CA VAL A 97 6.95 -20.63 -0.18
C VAL A 97 7.84 -19.79 0.72
N ARG A 98 8.77 -20.45 1.39
CA ARG A 98 9.84 -19.79 2.13
C ARG A 98 10.89 -19.31 1.15
N ASN A 99 11.18 -18.02 1.20
CA ASN A 99 12.30 -17.33 0.58
C ASN A 99 12.40 -17.39 -0.96
N GLY A 100 11.84 -16.39 -1.63
CA GLY A 100 12.43 -15.71 -2.78
C GLY A 100 12.60 -16.47 -4.08
N GLY A 101 11.92 -17.57 -4.31
CA GLY A 101 12.20 -18.38 -5.48
C GLY A 101 10.96 -18.87 -6.22
N ALA A 102 10.13 -17.99 -6.79
CA ALA A 102 9.41 -18.42 -7.96
C ALA A 102 10.47 -18.52 -9.08
N ALA A 103 10.82 -19.73 -9.52
CA ALA A 103 11.70 -19.92 -10.66
C ALA A 103 11.08 -19.20 -11.87
N ALA A 104 11.93 -18.64 -12.75
CA ALA A 104 11.46 -18.19 -14.06
C ALA A 104 10.74 -19.40 -14.71
N SER A 105 9.43 -19.31 -14.79
CA SER A 105 8.58 -20.45 -15.13
C SER A 105 8.09 -20.31 -16.56
N THR A 106 8.09 -21.41 -17.29
CA THR A 106 7.38 -21.55 -18.57
C THR A 106 5.91 -21.91 -18.36
N GLU A 107 5.40 -21.88 -17.10
CA GLU A 107 4.01 -22.20 -16.82
C GLU A 107 3.09 -21.19 -17.48
N SER A 108 2.02 -21.70 -18.08
CA SER A 108 1.01 -20.87 -18.74
C SER A 108 0.18 -20.11 -17.72
N VAL A 109 -0.23 -18.91 -18.11
CA VAL A 109 -1.16 -18.11 -17.32
C VAL A 109 -2.52 -18.84 -17.18
N ALA A 110 -3.16 -18.71 -16.02
CA ALA A 110 -4.51 -19.26 -15.80
C ALA A 110 -5.50 -18.68 -16.82
N SER A 111 -6.42 -19.55 -17.30
CA SER A 111 -7.34 -19.23 -18.40
C SER A 111 -8.61 -18.49 -17.98
N ASP A 112 -8.88 -18.37 -16.68
CA ASP A 112 -10.07 -17.74 -16.12
C ASP A 112 -9.91 -16.24 -15.79
N GLY A 113 -8.86 -15.59 -16.36
CA GLY A 113 -8.71 -14.15 -16.39
C GLY A 113 -9.75 -13.45 -17.30
N PRO A 114 -9.60 -12.13 -17.57
CA PRO A 114 -8.44 -11.32 -17.21
C PRO A 114 -8.43 -10.90 -15.73
N PHE A 115 -7.22 -10.74 -15.19
CA PHE A 115 -6.94 -10.42 -13.79
C PHE A 115 -6.58 -8.94 -13.62
N PRO A 116 -6.99 -8.27 -12.53
CA PRO A 116 -6.52 -6.93 -12.21
C PRO A 116 -4.98 -6.90 -12.12
N ILE A 117 -4.37 -5.77 -12.50
CA ILE A 117 -2.93 -5.58 -12.43
C ILE A 117 -2.55 -4.64 -11.30
N ILE A 118 -1.50 -4.99 -10.54
CA ILE A 118 -0.92 -4.20 -9.46
C ILE A 118 0.53 -3.88 -9.79
N GLY A 119 0.87 -2.59 -9.80
CA GLY A 119 2.25 -2.12 -9.85
C GLY A 119 2.83 -2.05 -8.45
N TYR A 120 3.99 -2.67 -8.22
CA TYR A 120 4.70 -2.64 -6.94
C TYR A 120 5.97 -1.80 -7.03
N ALA A 121 6.10 -0.80 -6.17
CA ALA A 121 7.26 0.06 -6.04
C ALA A 121 8.12 -0.36 -4.84
N HIS A 122 9.40 -0.69 -5.10
CA HIS A 122 10.34 -1.08 -4.05
C HIS A 122 10.87 0.11 -3.24
N GLY A 123 11.36 -0.14 -2.03
CA GLY A 123 12.00 0.85 -1.17
C GLY A 123 13.38 1.29 -1.66
N PHE A 124 13.94 2.31 -0.98
CA PHE A 124 15.29 2.80 -1.23
C PHE A 124 16.32 1.68 -1.00
N LEU A 125 17.34 1.57 -1.87
CA LEU A 125 18.37 0.52 -1.82
C LEU A 125 17.86 -0.90 -2.11
N SER A 126 16.58 -1.08 -2.39
CA SER A 126 15.95 -2.39 -2.61
C SER A 126 15.92 -2.77 -4.10
N SER A 127 15.01 -3.64 -4.49
CA SER A 127 14.85 -4.11 -5.88
C SER A 127 13.46 -4.69 -6.13
N ARG A 128 13.19 -5.07 -7.39
CA ARG A 128 11.94 -5.74 -7.81
C ARG A 128 11.55 -6.98 -7.01
N ILE A 129 12.50 -7.63 -6.30
CA ILE A 129 12.21 -8.84 -5.51
C ILE A 129 11.82 -8.56 -4.05
N GLU A 130 11.84 -7.30 -3.60
CA GLU A 130 11.39 -6.90 -2.26
C GLU A 130 10.00 -7.46 -1.95
N ALA A 131 9.77 -7.92 -0.72
CA ALA A 131 8.47 -8.47 -0.28
C ALA A 131 7.87 -9.50 -1.27
N ALA A 132 8.68 -10.42 -1.78
CA ALA A 132 8.26 -11.39 -2.80
C ALA A 132 7.05 -12.23 -2.36
N ASP A 133 6.97 -12.60 -1.08
CA ASP A 133 5.86 -13.39 -0.53
C ASP A 133 4.52 -12.65 -0.59
N LEU A 134 4.52 -11.33 -0.41
CA LEU A 134 3.34 -10.49 -0.59
C LEU A 134 2.85 -10.51 -2.04
N LYS A 135 3.77 -10.38 -3.01
CA LYS A 135 3.43 -10.44 -4.44
C LYS A 135 2.91 -11.83 -4.85
N VAL A 136 3.51 -12.89 -4.29
CA VAL A 136 3.01 -14.26 -4.47
C VAL A 136 1.62 -14.43 -3.83
N HIS A 137 1.39 -13.83 -2.66
CA HIS A 137 0.08 -13.86 -2.01
C HIS A 137 -1.00 -13.23 -2.90
N LEU A 138 -0.78 -12.00 -3.38
CA LEU A 138 -1.70 -11.32 -4.29
C LEU A 138 -1.92 -12.10 -5.59
N ALA A 139 -0.85 -12.62 -6.21
CA ALA A 139 -0.97 -13.40 -7.44
C ALA A 139 -1.75 -14.70 -7.22
N SER A 140 -1.62 -15.35 -6.07
CA SER A 140 -2.42 -16.55 -5.73
C SER A 140 -3.93 -16.26 -5.63
N HIS A 141 -4.30 -15.02 -5.38
CA HIS A 141 -5.69 -14.55 -5.37
C HIS A 141 -6.16 -14.02 -6.74
N GLY A 142 -5.37 -14.20 -7.78
CA GLY A 142 -5.76 -13.82 -9.14
C GLY A 142 -5.46 -12.36 -9.47
N TYR A 143 -4.32 -11.85 -9.06
CA TYR A 143 -3.78 -10.57 -9.51
C TYR A 143 -2.53 -10.80 -10.35
N VAL A 144 -2.31 -9.99 -11.37
CA VAL A 144 -1.01 -9.86 -12.01
C VAL A 144 -0.25 -8.76 -11.29
N VAL A 145 0.94 -9.07 -10.75
CA VAL A 145 1.75 -8.08 -10.02
C VAL A 145 3.03 -7.84 -10.78
N ILE A 146 3.36 -6.58 -11.07
CA ILE A 146 4.61 -6.19 -11.72
C ILE A 146 5.43 -5.28 -10.81
N ALA A 147 6.73 -5.56 -10.69
CA ALA A 147 7.67 -4.73 -9.97
C ALA A 147 8.91 -4.47 -10.84
N PRO A 148 9.20 -3.20 -11.19
CA PRO A 148 10.46 -2.82 -11.82
C PRO A 148 11.57 -2.60 -10.79
N ASP A 149 12.84 -2.66 -11.23
CA ASP A 149 13.95 -1.96 -10.56
C ASP A 149 13.97 -0.52 -11.06
N PHE A 150 13.78 0.45 -10.18
CA PHE A 150 13.88 1.86 -10.55
C PHE A 150 15.35 2.23 -10.81
N PRO A 151 15.66 2.93 -11.91
CA PRO A 151 17.03 3.10 -12.38
C PRO A 151 17.99 3.71 -11.36
N LEU A 152 17.54 4.69 -10.58
CA LEU A 152 18.42 5.48 -9.72
C LEU A 152 18.16 5.32 -8.21
N SER A 153 17.24 4.43 -7.79
CA SER A 153 16.97 4.20 -6.36
C SER A 153 17.15 2.75 -5.92
N ASN A 154 17.38 1.82 -6.87
CA ASN A 154 17.68 0.42 -6.53
C ASN A 154 19.08 0.26 -5.93
N GLY A 155 19.34 -0.89 -5.29
CA GLY A 155 20.60 -1.16 -4.59
C GLY A 155 21.84 -1.19 -5.48
N THR A 156 21.68 -1.25 -6.81
CA THR A 156 22.78 -1.27 -7.81
C THR A 156 22.75 -0.04 -8.72
N ALA A 157 22.04 1.01 -8.32
CA ALA A 157 21.87 2.23 -9.11
C ALA A 157 23.22 2.86 -9.52
N PRO A 158 23.41 3.21 -10.80
CA PRO A 158 24.63 3.82 -11.28
C PRO A 158 24.81 5.22 -10.62
N GLY A 159 26.01 5.47 -10.16
CA GLY A 159 26.34 6.69 -9.40
C GLY A 159 25.93 6.64 -7.93
N GLY A 160 25.35 5.52 -7.47
CA GLY A 160 24.79 5.31 -6.14
C GLY A 160 23.29 5.59 -6.07
N PRO A 161 22.57 5.00 -5.10
CA PRO A 161 21.14 5.25 -4.94
C PRO A 161 20.83 6.69 -4.54
N THR A 162 19.76 7.28 -5.12
CA THR A 162 19.32 8.66 -4.82
C THR A 162 17.80 8.74 -4.64
N PHE A 163 17.33 9.66 -3.79
CA PHE A 163 15.92 10.04 -3.69
C PHE A 163 15.47 10.93 -4.86
N GLY A 164 16.43 11.54 -5.58
CA GLY A 164 16.15 12.51 -6.65
C GLY A 164 15.26 12.00 -7.78
N ASP A 165 15.24 10.69 -7.99
CA ASP A 165 14.45 10.05 -9.04
C ASP A 165 13.02 9.65 -8.60
N LEU A 166 12.66 9.85 -7.34
CA LEU A 166 11.36 9.46 -6.79
C LEU A 166 10.18 10.00 -7.63
N GLY A 167 10.25 11.25 -8.06
CA GLY A 167 9.19 11.89 -8.86
C GLY A 167 9.00 11.31 -10.27
N ASN A 168 9.93 10.46 -10.76
CA ASN A 168 9.81 9.78 -12.05
C ASN A 168 9.19 8.37 -11.92
N GLN A 169 9.21 7.78 -10.73
CA GLN A 169 8.83 6.39 -10.49
C GLN A 169 7.34 6.10 -10.74
N PRO A 170 6.37 6.99 -10.47
CA PRO A 170 4.97 6.73 -10.84
C PRO A 170 4.82 6.48 -12.35
N ALA A 171 5.47 7.29 -13.18
CA ALA A 171 5.44 7.13 -14.63
C ALA A 171 6.17 5.84 -15.09
N ASP A 172 7.24 5.42 -14.40
CA ASP A 172 7.89 4.13 -14.65
C ASP A 172 6.93 2.97 -14.37
N LEU A 173 6.21 3.06 -13.25
CA LEU A 173 5.24 2.04 -12.85
C LEU A 173 4.10 1.92 -13.87
N ALA A 174 3.53 3.06 -14.29
CA ALA A 174 2.51 3.10 -15.32
C ALA A 174 3.02 2.52 -16.65
N PHE A 175 4.24 2.88 -17.05
CA PHE A 175 4.87 2.40 -18.28
C PHE A 175 5.03 0.87 -18.28
N VAL A 176 5.56 0.26 -17.20
CA VAL A 176 5.73 -1.20 -17.17
C VAL A 176 4.40 -1.95 -17.10
N MET A 177 3.38 -1.38 -16.43
CA MET A 177 2.02 -1.94 -16.42
C MET A 177 1.39 -1.92 -17.82
N ASP A 178 1.56 -0.84 -18.56
CA ASP A 178 1.09 -0.72 -19.94
C ASP A 178 1.86 -1.64 -20.89
N ALA A 179 3.17 -1.77 -20.70
CA ALA A 179 4.02 -2.65 -21.50
C ALA A 179 3.62 -4.11 -21.38
N VAL A 180 3.32 -4.59 -20.14
CA VAL A 180 2.81 -5.96 -19.94
C VAL A 180 1.45 -6.17 -20.63
N ALA A 181 0.55 -5.22 -20.54
CA ALA A 181 -0.77 -5.29 -21.16
C ALA A 181 -0.71 -5.25 -22.70
N ALA A 182 0.40 -4.76 -23.27
CA ALA A 182 0.62 -4.64 -24.71
C ALA A 182 1.55 -5.72 -25.30
N MET A 183 1.97 -6.71 -24.52
CA MET A 183 2.85 -7.79 -25.00
C MET A 183 2.20 -8.62 -26.11
N ASP A 184 3.02 -9.09 -27.02
CA ASP A 184 2.66 -9.97 -28.13
C ASP A 184 3.55 -11.22 -28.24
N GLY A 185 3.44 -11.96 -29.35
CA GLY A 185 4.26 -13.14 -29.60
C GLY A 185 4.19 -14.18 -28.48
N GLU A 186 5.34 -14.58 -27.97
CA GLU A 186 5.46 -15.61 -26.93
C GLU A 186 4.87 -15.20 -25.58
N ASN A 187 4.67 -13.90 -25.34
CA ASN A 187 4.12 -13.36 -24.12
C ASN A 187 2.68 -12.83 -24.24
N ALA A 188 2.02 -13.08 -25.39
CA ALA A 188 0.64 -12.66 -25.62
C ALA A 188 -0.36 -13.31 -24.65
N ASP A 189 -0.03 -14.44 -24.02
CA ASP A 189 -0.82 -15.07 -22.96
C ASP A 189 -0.89 -14.18 -21.73
N LEU A 190 0.24 -13.57 -21.33
CA LEU A 190 0.30 -12.65 -20.20
C LEU A 190 -0.47 -11.37 -20.48
N ALA A 191 -0.34 -10.78 -21.67
CA ALA A 191 -1.11 -9.61 -22.06
C ALA A 191 -2.62 -9.85 -22.02
N ARG A 192 -3.09 -10.99 -22.53
CA ARG A 192 -4.51 -11.37 -22.48
C ARG A 192 -5.03 -11.62 -21.06
N ALA A 193 -4.15 -11.97 -20.15
CA ALA A 193 -4.50 -12.21 -18.76
C ALA A 193 -4.64 -10.93 -17.94
N VAL A 194 -4.20 -9.79 -18.44
CA VAL A 194 -4.27 -8.50 -17.73
C VAL A 194 -5.57 -7.77 -18.04
N ASP A 195 -6.33 -7.44 -17.00
CA ASP A 195 -7.39 -6.45 -17.07
C ASP A 195 -6.83 -5.05 -16.82
N SER A 196 -6.53 -4.35 -17.90
CA SER A 196 -5.98 -2.99 -17.84
C SER A 196 -6.99 -1.91 -17.43
N SER A 197 -8.27 -2.27 -17.21
CA SER A 197 -9.29 -1.39 -16.63
C SER A 197 -9.32 -1.44 -15.10
N ARG A 198 -8.72 -2.47 -14.46
CA ARG A 198 -8.66 -2.66 -13.01
C ARG A 198 -7.20 -2.61 -12.56
N ARG A 199 -6.77 -1.43 -12.12
CA ARG A 199 -5.37 -1.14 -11.80
C ARG A 199 -5.20 -0.67 -10.36
N GLY A 200 -4.25 -1.27 -9.64
CA GLY A 200 -3.79 -0.84 -8.35
C GLY A 200 -2.31 -0.53 -8.35
N ILE A 201 -1.87 0.26 -7.40
CA ILE A 201 -0.44 0.47 -7.10
C ILE A 201 -0.18 0.23 -5.62
N MET A 202 1.01 -0.27 -5.32
CA MET A 202 1.47 -0.36 -3.94
C MET A 202 2.99 -0.22 -3.86
N GLY A 203 3.49 0.07 -2.66
CA GLY A 203 4.93 0.16 -2.45
C GLY A 203 5.32 0.34 -1.00
N LEU A 204 6.60 0.13 -0.71
CA LEU A 204 7.18 0.22 0.63
C LEU A 204 8.15 1.40 0.72
N SER A 205 8.12 2.15 1.82
CA SER A 205 9.13 3.17 2.13
C SER A 205 9.20 4.25 1.02
N LEU A 206 10.32 4.38 0.31
CA LEU A 206 10.42 5.23 -0.87
C LEU A 206 9.38 4.84 -1.93
N GLY A 207 9.17 3.54 -2.16
CA GLY A 207 8.09 3.02 -3.03
C GLY A 207 6.68 3.36 -2.51
N GLY A 208 6.51 3.46 -1.20
CA GLY A 208 5.32 4.05 -0.58
C GLY A 208 5.15 5.51 -0.95
N GLY A 209 6.25 6.30 -0.96
CA GLY A 209 6.28 7.66 -1.49
C GLY A 209 5.89 7.72 -2.98
N THR A 210 6.42 6.80 -3.80
CA THR A 210 6.01 6.64 -5.21
C THR A 210 4.51 6.42 -5.33
N THR A 211 3.96 5.54 -4.48
CA THR A 211 2.52 5.25 -4.43
C THR A 211 1.72 6.50 -4.08
N LEU A 212 2.15 7.28 -3.08
CA LEU A 212 1.49 8.54 -2.73
C LEU A 212 1.56 9.58 -3.86
N ILE A 213 2.70 9.70 -4.57
CA ILE A 213 2.81 10.60 -5.73
C ILE A 213 1.83 10.16 -6.81
N GLY A 214 1.80 8.88 -7.15
CA GLY A 214 0.87 8.34 -8.15
C GLY A 214 -0.60 8.45 -7.77
N ALA A 215 -0.92 8.54 -6.47
CA ALA A 215 -2.28 8.65 -5.96
C ALA A 215 -2.76 10.11 -5.84
N PHE A 216 -1.92 11.04 -5.36
CA PHE A 216 -2.38 12.32 -4.82
C PHE A 216 -1.75 13.57 -5.44
N HIS A 217 -0.58 13.45 -6.10
CA HIS A 217 0.14 14.62 -6.58
C HIS A 217 -0.63 15.36 -7.70
N PRO A 218 -0.76 16.69 -7.65
CA PRO A 218 -1.60 17.45 -8.58
C PRO A 218 -1.24 17.27 -10.07
N VAL A 219 0.01 16.92 -10.37
CA VAL A 219 0.50 16.81 -11.76
C VAL A 219 1.01 15.41 -12.10
N LEU A 220 1.63 14.70 -11.11
CA LEU A 220 2.28 13.40 -11.33
C LEU A 220 1.39 12.20 -10.96
N HIS A 221 0.13 12.44 -10.58
CA HIS A 221 -0.82 11.35 -10.30
C HIS A 221 -1.09 10.49 -11.54
N LEU A 222 -1.57 9.29 -11.31
CA LEU A 222 -1.84 8.31 -12.37
C LEU A 222 -3.36 8.16 -12.57
N ASP A 223 -3.89 8.72 -13.65
CA ASP A 223 -5.34 8.79 -13.95
C ASP A 223 -6.06 7.44 -14.01
N ARG A 224 -5.34 6.35 -14.34
CA ARG A 224 -5.94 5.02 -14.55
C ARG A 224 -5.83 4.09 -13.36
N ILE A 225 -5.43 4.60 -12.19
CA ILE A 225 -5.33 3.82 -10.95
C ILE A 225 -6.61 4.00 -10.13
N GLN A 226 -7.16 2.91 -9.61
CA GLN A 226 -8.36 2.91 -8.79
C GLN A 226 -8.10 2.67 -7.31
N ALA A 227 -6.97 2.03 -6.95
CA ALA A 227 -6.65 1.67 -5.57
C ALA A 227 -5.15 1.82 -5.30
N ALA A 228 -4.81 2.26 -4.09
CA ALA A 228 -3.42 2.38 -3.65
C ALA A 228 -3.20 1.76 -2.26
N VAL A 229 -2.02 1.15 -2.06
CA VAL A 229 -1.56 0.68 -0.75
C VAL A 229 -0.14 1.18 -0.52
N ALA A 230 0.05 2.09 0.43
CA ALA A 230 1.37 2.64 0.75
C ALA A 230 1.84 2.12 2.12
N SER A 231 2.85 1.25 2.11
CA SER A 231 3.46 0.69 3.32
C SER A 231 4.60 1.58 3.79
N ALA A 232 4.54 2.01 5.04
CA ALA A 232 5.52 2.89 5.66
C ALA A 232 6.01 4.00 4.69
N PRO A 233 5.09 4.78 4.06
CA PRO A 233 5.45 5.70 3.00
C PRO A 233 6.30 6.87 3.51
N VAL A 234 7.35 7.20 2.78
CA VAL A 234 8.10 8.44 2.98
C VAL A 234 7.21 9.61 2.57
N ALA A 235 6.52 10.21 3.54
CA ALA A 235 5.55 11.29 3.34
C ALA A 235 5.98 12.63 3.96
N CYS A 236 7.09 12.65 4.70
CA CYS A 236 7.54 13.84 5.43
C CYS A 236 7.84 15.05 4.53
N PHE A 237 8.16 14.81 3.24
CA PHE A 237 8.41 15.87 2.26
C PHE A 237 7.14 16.50 1.69
N PHE A 238 5.98 15.86 1.85
CA PHE A 238 4.78 16.27 1.14
C PHE A 238 3.98 17.29 1.96
N GLY A 239 3.79 18.47 1.37
CA GLY A 239 2.94 19.54 1.94
C GLY A 239 1.44 19.25 1.73
N ALA A 240 0.58 20.05 2.36
CA ALA A 240 -0.87 19.88 2.24
C ALA A 240 -1.38 19.98 0.78
N ALA A 241 -0.78 20.86 -0.03
CA ALA A 241 -1.15 21.03 -1.45
C ALA A 241 -0.76 19.84 -2.34
N PHE A 242 0.06 18.92 -1.84
CA PHE A 242 0.40 17.68 -2.54
C PHE A 242 -0.81 16.75 -2.70
N TYR A 243 -1.71 16.72 -1.71
CA TYR A 243 -2.85 15.80 -1.67
C TYR A 243 -4.04 16.37 -2.42
N ALA A 244 -3.91 16.54 -3.75
CA ALA A 244 -4.90 17.23 -4.59
C ALA A 244 -5.99 16.32 -5.17
N HIS A 245 -5.76 15.01 -5.20
CA HIS A 245 -6.69 14.02 -5.76
C HIS A 245 -7.23 13.10 -4.67
N ALA A 246 -8.43 12.58 -4.85
CA ALA A 246 -9.01 11.54 -3.99
C ALA A 246 -8.84 10.18 -4.67
N LEU A 247 -8.24 9.23 -3.94
CA LEU A 247 -8.07 7.85 -4.40
C LEU A 247 -8.24 6.90 -3.20
N PRO A 248 -9.06 5.85 -3.30
CA PRO A 248 -9.16 4.83 -2.26
C PRO A 248 -7.77 4.29 -1.90
N THR A 249 -7.32 4.57 -0.67
CA THR A 249 -5.94 4.30 -0.26
C THR A 249 -5.88 3.65 1.12
N VAL A 250 -5.06 2.61 1.26
CA VAL A 250 -4.62 2.09 2.55
C VAL A 250 -3.19 2.55 2.82
N LEU A 251 -2.99 3.10 4.00
CA LEU A 251 -1.69 3.43 4.56
C LEU A 251 -1.35 2.40 5.62
N LEU A 252 -0.22 1.71 5.47
CA LEU A 252 0.27 0.76 6.45
C LEU A 252 1.40 1.40 7.26
N ALA A 253 1.35 1.25 8.56
CA ALA A 253 2.34 1.76 9.51
C ALA A 253 2.81 0.65 10.45
N GLY A 254 4.07 0.71 10.88
CA GLY A 254 4.57 -0.03 12.03
C GLY A 254 4.77 0.93 13.20
N SER A 255 4.26 0.60 14.39
CA SER A 255 4.40 1.49 15.54
C SER A 255 5.85 1.55 16.08
N ALA A 256 6.70 0.61 15.69
CA ALA A 256 8.12 0.54 16.03
C ALA A 256 9.04 0.88 14.83
N ASP A 257 8.51 1.52 13.79
CA ASP A 257 9.27 1.94 12.61
C ASP A 257 10.20 3.11 12.94
N GLU A 258 11.52 2.88 12.86
CA GLU A 258 12.56 3.88 13.12
C GLU A 258 12.95 4.68 11.87
N LEU A 259 12.75 4.12 10.66
CA LEU A 259 13.12 4.77 9.40
C LEU A 259 12.04 5.73 8.92
N VAL A 260 10.78 5.33 9.05
CA VAL A 260 9.63 6.14 8.66
C VAL A 260 8.61 6.15 9.82
N PRO A 261 8.88 6.92 10.88
CA PRO A 261 8.01 6.98 12.05
C PRO A 261 6.56 7.31 11.67
N LEU A 262 5.60 6.65 12.34
CA LEU A 262 4.16 6.82 12.09
C LEU A 262 3.77 8.31 11.94
N ALA A 263 4.24 9.19 12.83
CA ALA A 263 3.83 10.59 12.86
C ALA A 263 4.28 11.40 11.63
N THR A 264 5.44 11.10 11.05
CA THR A 264 6.02 11.85 9.93
C THR A 264 5.84 11.18 8.57
N GLY A 265 5.52 9.90 8.57
CA GLY A 265 5.22 9.09 7.40
C GLY A 265 3.71 8.85 7.22
N PRO A 266 3.22 7.63 7.51
CA PRO A 266 1.81 7.24 7.26
C PRO A 266 0.79 8.14 7.94
N GLY A 267 1.04 8.57 9.18
CA GLY A 267 0.13 9.45 9.94
C GLY A 267 -0.01 10.83 9.28
N ARG A 268 1.11 11.41 8.79
CA ARG A 268 1.07 12.67 8.04
C ARG A 268 0.28 12.50 6.73
N ALA A 269 0.51 11.41 6.00
CA ALA A 269 -0.27 11.12 4.81
C ALA A 269 -1.76 10.98 5.13
N PHE A 270 -2.10 10.29 6.23
CA PHE A 270 -3.48 10.16 6.68
C PHE A 270 -4.11 11.50 7.06
N GLU A 271 -3.36 12.41 7.69
CA GLU A 271 -3.85 13.74 8.06
C GLU A 271 -4.28 14.56 6.84
N PHE A 272 -3.48 14.58 5.77
CA PHE A 272 -3.70 15.47 4.62
C PHE A 272 -4.44 14.83 3.45
N ALA A 273 -4.33 13.50 3.26
CA ALA A 273 -4.97 12.85 2.12
C ALA A 273 -6.51 12.97 2.19
N PRO A 274 -7.17 13.32 1.06
CA PRO A 274 -8.63 13.36 1.01
C PRO A 274 -9.20 11.94 1.07
N PRO A 275 -10.41 11.77 1.64
CA PRO A 275 -11.06 10.47 1.73
C PRO A 275 -11.40 9.90 0.34
N PRO A 276 -11.57 8.56 0.23
CA PRO A 276 -11.51 7.57 1.32
C PRO A 276 -10.09 7.09 1.59
N VAL A 277 -9.65 7.14 2.84
CA VAL A 277 -8.32 6.67 3.28
C VAL A 277 -8.43 5.87 4.58
N ILE A 278 -7.72 4.75 4.64
CA ILE A 278 -7.64 3.87 5.81
C ILE A 278 -6.19 3.84 6.27
N LEU A 279 -5.95 4.10 7.54
CA LEU A 279 -4.65 3.89 8.20
C LEU A 279 -4.74 2.61 9.04
N VAL A 280 -3.86 1.67 8.74
CA VAL A 280 -3.65 0.43 9.48
C VAL A 280 -2.30 0.53 10.18
N ASN A 281 -2.31 0.59 11.52
CA ASN A 281 -1.11 0.63 12.35
C ASN A 281 -0.87 -0.76 12.96
N LEU A 282 0.29 -1.35 12.66
CA LEU A 282 0.72 -2.65 13.16
C LEU A 282 1.55 -2.44 14.44
N LEU A 283 0.97 -2.79 15.58
CA LEU A 283 1.58 -2.59 16.91
C LEU A 283 2.82 -3.48 17.07
N GLY A 284 3.95 -2.87 17.37
CA GLY A 284 5.25 -3.53 17.48
C GLY A 284 5.90 -3.91 16.14
N GLY A 285 5.26 -3.60 15.01
CA GLY A 285 5.86 -3.73 13.70
C GLY A 285 6.89 -2.62 13.42
N ASN A 286 7.93 -2.92 12.66
CA ASN A 286 9.00 -2.00 12.29
C ASN A 286 9.09 -1.81 10.77
N HIS A 287 10.09 -1.08 10.28
CA HIS A 287 10.24 -0.80 8.84
C HIS A 287 10.57 -2.04 8.02
N LEU A 288 11.63 -2.76 8.41
CA LEU A 288 12.11 -3.93 7.66
C LEU A 288 11.16 -5.14 7.77
N GLY A 289 10.29 -5.20 8.78
CA GLY A 289 9.25 -6.21 8.89
C GLY A 289 8.25 -6.20 7.72
N PHE A 290 8.06 -5.08 7.03
CA PHE A 290 7.28 -5.04 5.79
C PHE A 290 7.92 -5.77 4.60
N THR A 291 9.20 -6.12 4.69
CA THR A 291 9.87 -7.00 3.71
C THR A 291 9.75 -8.47 4.06
N GLY A 292 9.24 -8.81 5.24
CA GLY A 292 9.25 -10.14 5.81
C GLY A 292 10.62 -10.54 6.39
N LEU A 293 11.55 -9.61 6.52
CA LEU A 293 12.88 -9.88 7.06
C LEU A 293 12.80 -10.05 8.58
N ASP A 294 13.13 -11.25 9.03
CA ASP A 294 13.39 -11.59 10.43
C ASP A 294 14.89 -11.82 10.60
N LEU A 295 15.52 -11.01 11.43
CA LEU A 295 16.93 -11.17 11.76
C LEU A 295 17.03 -11.89 13.11
N PRO A 296 17.69 -13.07 13.14
CA PRO A 296 17.83 -13.81 14.40
C PRO A 296 18.61 -12.98 15.43
N GLY A 297 18.02 -12.78 16.61
CA GLY A 297 18.67 -12.12 17.74
C GLY A 297 18.60 -10.61 17.77
N ASP A 298 17.96 -9.96 16.79
CA ASP A 298 17.73 -8.52 16.80
C ASP A 298 16.31 -8.21 17.31
N GLU A 299 16.24 -7.41 18.37
CA GLU A 299 14.98 -6.86 18.86
C GLU A 299 14.40 -5.80 17.94
N ASN A 300 15.24 -5.21 17.06
CA ASN A 300 14.84 -4.24 16.04
C ASN A 300 15.78 -4.31 14.82
N SER A 301 15.28 -4.87 13.71
CA SER A 301 16.04 -4.98 12.46
C SER A 301 16.24 -3.64 11.74
N ASP A 302 15.53 -2.57 12.13
CA ASP A 302 15.63 -1.25 11.51
C ASP A 302 17.01 -0.60 11.70
N GLU A 303 17.79 -1.00 12.71
CA GLU A 303 19.16 -0.52 12.90
C GLU A 303 20.05 -0.75 11.64
N ILE A 304 19.84 -1.87 10.94
CA ILE A 304 20.53 -2.16 9.67
C ILE A 304 20.06 -1.18 8.58
N GLY A 305 18.75 -0.97 8.46
CA GLY A 305 18.18 0.00 7.54
C GLY A 305 18.69 1.41 7.80
N CYS A 306 18.71 1.84 9.07
CA CYS A 306 19.23 3.13 9.49
C CYS A 306 20.71 3.33 9.11
N LYS A 307 21.56 2.33 9.33
CA LYS A 307 22.97 2.37 8.92
C LYS A 307 23.12 2.47 7.41
N ALA A 308 22.31 1.72 6.65
CA ALA A 308 22.35 1.72 5.19
C ALA A 308 21.91 3.07 4.61
N VAL A 309 20.81 3.64 5.10
CA VAL A 309 20.32 4.96 4.68
C VAL A 309 21.32 6.05 5.04
N ALA A 310 21.85 6.05 6.27
CA ALA A 310 22.86 7.03 6.71
C ALA A 310 24.13 6.96 5.85
N ALA A 311 24.63 5.77 5.50
CA ALA A 311 25.77 5.59 4.62
C ALA A 311 25.52 6.11 3.19
N ALA A 312 24.32 5.89 2.66
CA ALA A 312 23.94 6.39 1.34
C ALA A 312 23.87 7.92 1.30
N ILE A 313 23.33 8.56 2.35
CA ILE A 313 23.21 10.02 2.46
C ILE A 313 24.57 10.67 2.71
N ALA A 314 25.45 10.05 3.52
CA ALA A 314 26.76 10.60 3.86
C ALA A 314 27.71 10.75 2.64
N ASN A 315 27.45 10.01 1.56
CA ASN A 315 28.27 10.04 0.34
C ASN A 315 27.89 11.14 -0.67
N GLY A 316 26.93 12.00 -0.36
CA GLY A 316 26.56 13.11 -1.23
C GLY A 316 25.16 13.66 -0.98
N ASP A 317 24.78 14.64 -1.79
CA ASP A 317 23.42 15.14 -1.88
C ASP A 317 22.49 13.98 -2.23
N ALA A 318 21.59 13.65 -1.31
CA ALA A 318 20.60 12.58 -1.50
C ALA A 318 19.59 12.86 -2.66
N GLY A 319 19.87 13.86 -3.49
CA GLY A 319 19.01 14.26 -4.61
C GLY A 319 17.76 15.03 -4.17
N ILE A 320 17.74 15.57 -2.96
CA ILE A 320 16.56 16.28 -2.42
C ILE A 320 16.20 17.49 -3.29
N ASP A 321 17.20 18.25 -3.76
CA ASP A 321 16.96 19.38 -4.65
C ASP A 321 16.37 18.93 -6.00
N GLN A 322 16.82 17.78 -6.53
CA GLN A 322 16.28 17.22 -7.76
C GLN A 322 14.83 16.75 -7.55
N LEU A 323 14.55 16.08 -6.45
CA LEU A 323 13.20 15.68 -6.06
C LEU A 323 12.29 16.90 -5.91
N THR A 324 12.74 17.92 -5.17
CA THR A 324 11.97 19.16 -4.96
C THR A 324 11.62 19.82 -6.30
N ARG A 325 12.60 19.99 -7.20
CA ARG A 325 12.34 20.54 -8.54
C ARG A 325 11.33 19.70 -9.32
N LYS A 326 11.43 18.35 -9.24
CA LYS A 326 10.50 17.47 -9.96
C LYS A 326 9.08 17.54 -9.42
N LEU A 327 8.91 17.58 -8.10
CA LEU A 327 7.59 17.68 -7.48
C LEU A 327 6.95 19.05 -7.68
N THR A 328 7.73 20.13 -7.77
CA THR A 328 7.20 21.48 -8.00
C THR A 328 7.07 21.85 -9.47
N GLU A 329 7.52 21.00 -10.40
CA GLU A 329 7.40 21.19 -11.83
C GLU A 329 5.92 21.26 -12.25
N ASN A 330 5.46 22.42 -12.70
CA ASN A 330 4.05 22.70 -13.06
C ASN A 330 3.06 22.52 -11.88
N ALA A 331 3.52 22.58 -10.65
CA ALA A 331 2.72 22.53 -9.43
C ALA A 331 3.03 23.72 -8.50
N SER A 332 2.20 23.92 -7.45
CA SER A 332 2.53 24.90 -6.41
C SER A 332 3.81 24.50 -5.65
N PRO A 333 4.66 25.44 -5.24
CA PRO A 333 5.75 25.16 -4.31
C PRO A 333 5.28 24.50 -3.01
N ASP A 334 4.03 24.74 -2.57
CA ASP A 334 3.46 24.21 -1.34
C ASP A 334 3.16 22.69 -1.40
N VAL A 335 3.40 22.04 -2.54
CA VAL A 335 3.38 20.55 -2.63
C VAL A 335 4.55 19.93 -1.87
N VAL A 336 5.60 20.69 -1.55
CA VAL A 336 6.78 20.24 -0.80
C VAL A 336 6.87 21.01 0.52
N ASP A 337 6.99 20.27 1.62
CA ASP A 337 7.27 20.82 2.95
C ASP A 337 8.30 19.93 3.67
N PRO A 338 9.60 20.19 3.52
CA PRO A 338 10.65 19.38 4.13
C PRO A 338 10.81 19.59 5.63
N SER A 339 10.06 20.52 6.24
CA SER A 339 10.24 20.92 7.65
C SER A 339 9.96 19.79 8.66
N SER A 340 9.22 18.76 8.24
CA SER A 340 8.90 17.59 9.07
C SER A 340 9.86 16.42 8.91
N CYS A 341 10.74 16.40 7.89
CA CYS A 341 11.61 15.26 7.59
C CYS A 341 12.78 15.08 8.58
N ASN A 342 13.12 16.10 9.36
CA ASN A 342 14.24 16.05 10.31
C ASN A 342 13.82 15.57 11.72
N ARG A 343 12.67 14.93 11.86
CA ARG A 343 12.14 14.55 13.18
C ARG A 343 12.07 13.03 13.32
N GLY A 344 12.99 12.49 14.13
CA GLY A 344 12.87 11.16 14.69
C GLY A 344 13.31 10.00 13.78
N VAL A 345 13.79 10.27 12.57
CA VAL A 345 14.30 9.20 11.69
C VAL A 345 15.59 8.63 12.29
N CYS A 346 15.57 7.35 12.67
CA CYS A 346 16.70 6.65 13.28
C CYS A 346 17.27 7.29 14.56
N GLU A 347 16.55 8.22 15.18
CA GLU A 347 16.94 8.89 16.43
C GLU A 347 16.31 8.23 17.67
N GLN A 348 15.16 7.61 17.50
CA GLN A 348 14.44 6.91 18.56
C GLN A 348 14.54 5.41 18.32
N ARG A 349 14.84 4.68 19.39
CA ARG A 349 14.82 3.21 19.35
C ARG A 349 13.48 2.73 19.88
N PHE A 350 12.72 2.09 19.02
CA PHE A 350 11.47 1.43 19.37
C PHE A 350 11.70 -0.06 19.55
N LEU A 351 11.02 -0.66 20.52
CA LEU A 351 11.08 -2.08 20.72
C LEU A 351 10.20 -2.77 19.63
N GLN A 352 10.83 -3.54 18.77
CA GLN A 352 10.11 -4.43 17.85
C GLN A 352 9.56 -5.62 18.67
N THR A 353 8.25 -5.80 18.66
CA THR A 353 7.58 -6.93 19.34
C THR A 353 6.82 -7.84 18.37
N MET A 354 6.76 -7.46 17.09
CA MET A 354 6.14 -8.25 16.03
C MET A 354 7.22 -8.80 15.10
N GLY A 355 7.21 -10.12 14.86
CA GLY A 355 8.11 -10.74 13.88
C GLY A 355 7.75 -10.32 12.44
N GLY A 356 8.77 -10.18 11.57
CA GLY A 356 8.61 -9.71 10.20
C GLY A 356 7.67 -10.58 9.36
N ALA A 357 7.66 -11.90 9.57
CA ALA A 357 6.73 -12.80 8.89
C ALA A 357 5.26 -12.49 9.23
N ARG A 358 4.95 -12.21 10.51
CA ARG A 358 3.61 -11.84 10.94
C ARG A 358 3.23 -10.45 10.44
N GLN A 359 4.16 -9.50 10.47
CA GLN A 359 3.93 -8.16 9.94
C GLN A 359 3.61 -8.20 8.45
N LEU A 360 4.38 -8.95 7.65
CA LEU A 360 4.14 -9.10 6.22
C LEU A 360 2.81 -9.81 5.91
N GLU A 361 2.42 -10.79 6.73
CA GLU A 361 1.11 -11.45 6.65
C GLU A 361 -0.03 -10.44 6.84
N LEU A 362 0.01 -9.66 7.94
CA LEU A 362 -1.03 -8.65 8.23
C LEU A 362 -1.07 -7.55 7.17
N ALA A 363 0.08 -7.11 6.67
CA ALA A 363 0.17 -6.18 5.56
C ALA A 363 -0.47 -6.77 4.27
N GLY A 364 -0.23 -8.05 4.01
CA GLY A 364 -0.83 -8.79 2.89
C GLY A 364 -2.35 -8.90 3.00
N VAL A 365 -2.86 -9.19 4.19
CA VAL A 365 -4.30 -9.24 4.49
C VAL A 365 -4.96 -7.89 4.21
N ALA A 366 -4.39 -6.79 4.72
CA ALA A 366 -4.92 -5.46 4.50
C ALA A 366 -4.89 -5.05 3.02
N ALA A 367 -3.77 -5.33 2.33
CA ALA A 367 -3.62 -5.03 0.91
C ALA A 367 -4.62 -5.82 0.05
N LEU A 368 -4.73 -7.13 0.29
CA LEU A 368 -5.67 -7.99 -0.44
C LEU A 368 -7.11 -7.56 -0.22
N ALA A 369 -7.53 -7.34 1.04
CA ALA A 369 -8.89 -6.89 1.35
C ALA A 369 -9.22 -5.55 0.67
N HIS A 370 -8.28 -4.61 0.63
CA HIS A 370 -8.45 -3.34 -0.06
C HIS A 370 -8.59 -3.51 -1.58
N PHE A 371 -7.73 -4.31 -2.21
CA PHE A 371 -7.84 -4.55 -3.65
C PHE A 371 -9.08 -5.34 -4.03
N GLU A 372 -9.52 -6.30 -3.21
CA GLU A 372 -10.80 -7.00 -3.38
C GLU A 372 -11.99 -6.03 -3.28
N ALA A 373 -11.96 -5.13 -2.29
CA ALA A 373 -13.01 -4.14 -2.11
C ALA A 373 -13.11 -3.18 -3.30
N VAL A 374 -11.98 -2.63 -3.75
CA VAL A 374 -11.98 -1.56 -4.75
C VAL A 374 -11.94 -2.10 -6.18
N LEU A 375 -11.00 -3.00 -6.50
CA LEU A 375 -10.82 -3.48 -7.88
C LEU A 375 -11.83 -4.55 -8.30
N ARG A 376 -12.46 -5.23 -7.32
CA ARG A 376 -13.47 -6.25 -7.58
C ARG A 376 -14.86 -5.91 -7.03
N GLY A 377 -14.99 -4.74 -6.36
CA GLY A 377 -16.27 -4.26 -5.85
C GLY A 377 -16.86 -5.09 -4.70
N ARG A 378 -16.00 -5.77 -3.92
CA ARG A 378 -16.41 -6.63 -2.82
C ARG A 378 -16.72 -5.82 -1.56
N ALA A 379 -17.99 -5.57 -1.29
CA ALA A 379 -18.43 -4.84 -0.10
C ALA A 379 -18.12 -5.57 1.22
N ASP A 380 -18.12 -6.91 1.22
CA ASP A 380 -17.74 -7.72 2.37
C ASP A 380 -16.25 -7.60 2.72
N ALA A 381 -15.37 -7.44 1.72
CA ALA A 381 -13.95 -7.17 1.93
C ALA A 381 -13.73 -5.75 2.49
N ALA A 382 -14.49 -4.76 2.03
CA ALA A 382 -14.44 -3.41 2.58
C ALA A 382 -14.81 -3.42 4.08
N ARG A 383 -15.90 -4.08 4.45
CA ARG A 383 -16.32 -4.21 5.86
C ARG A 383 -15.34 -5.02 6.70
N PHE A 384 -14.78 -6.08 6.14
CA PHE A 384 -13.71 -6.80 6.85
C PHE A 384 -12.58 -5.85 7.23
N LEU A 385 -12.07 -5.06 6.30
CA LEU A 385 -10.94 -4.16 6.52
C LEU A 385 -11.24 -3.08 7.56
N THR A 386 -12.46 -2.52 7.55
CA THR A 386 -12.81 -1.38 8.42
C THR A 386 -13.38 -1.78 9.78
N GLU A 387 -13.98 -2.98 9.92
CA GLU A 387 -14.71 -3.37 11.13
C GLU A 387 -14.10 -4.64 11.77
N ALA A 388 -13.79 -5.68 10.99
CA ALA A 388 -13.41 -6.97 11.52
C ALA A 388 -11.89 -7.16 11.66
N PHE A 389 -11.07 -6.47 10.87
CA PHE A 389 -9.64 -6.70 10.82
C PHE A 389 -8.95 -6.42 12.16
N ALA A 390 -9.19 -5.27 12.76
CA ALA A 390 -8.69 -4.96 14.10
C ALA A 390 -9.33 -5.82 15.19
N ALA A 391 -10.62 -6.13 15.07
CA ALA A 391 -11.33 -6.99 16.03
C ALA A 391 -10.75 -8.41 16.10
N ASN A 392 -10.24 -8.92 14.97
CA ASN A 392 -9.65 -10.24 14.86
C ASN A 392 -8.14 -10.28 15.17
N ASN A 393 -7.47 -9.13 15.23
CA ASN A 393 -6.02 -9.04 15.42
C ASN A 393 -5.70 -7.96 16.46
N PRO A 394 -5.38 -8.33 17.70
CA PRO A 394 -5.13 -7.36 18.79
C PRO A 394 -3.89 -6.47 18.54
N GLU A 395 -3.02 -6.87 17.61
CA GLU A 395 -1.86 -6.10 17.18
C GLU A 395 -2.17 -5.12 16.03
N VAL A 396 -3.43 -4.95 15.66
CA VAL A 396 -3.85 -4.07 14.56
C VAL A 396 -4.75 -2.96 15.06
N GLU A 397 -4.43 -1.73 14.71
CA GLU A 397 -5.32 -0.58 14.85
C GLU A 397 -5.74 -0.07 13.48
N VAL A 398 -7.02 0.24 13.31
CA VAL A 398 -7.57 0.77 12.06
C VAL A 398 -8.23 2.12 12.31
N SER A 399 -7.82 3.12 11.52
CA SER A 399 -8.45 4.44 11.48
C SER A 399 -8.99 4.69 10.08
N VAL A 400 -10.24 5.15 9.99
CA VAL A 400 -10.92 5.35 8.70
C VAL A 400 -11.24 6.84 8.52
N LYS A 401 -10.92 7.37 7.34
CA LYS A 401 -11.38 8.65 6.85
C LYS A 401 -12.30 8.35 5.65
N PRO A 402 -13.63 8.33 5.88
CA PRO A 402 -14.63 7.87 4.91
C PRO A 402 -14.80 8.81 3.71
#